data_9a5d28452d0478295821436313e18da7
#
_entry.id   9a5d28452d0478295821436313e18da7
#
_cell.length_a   1.000
_cell.length_b   1.000
_cell.length_c   1.000
_cell.angle_alpha   90.00
_cell.angle_beta   90.00
_cell.angle_gamma   90.00
#
_symmetry.space_group_name_H-M   'P 1'
#
loop_
_entity.id
_entity.type
_entity.pdbx_description
1 polymer ?
#
loop_
_entity_poly.entity_id
_entity_poly.type
_entity_poly.pdbx_seq_one_letter_code
_entity_poly.pdbx_strand_id
1 'polypeptide(L)'
;MDRRTIINRMQSMIPIRSHMTSYEASELLHAYSPCPQGSCVGNNELKISYDLQVIIPAYNVEKFIEECLNSVKSQKTKYNVLVTIVDDGSTDNTAKIINDIIQNPSENIVFELIIQQNKGISGARNTALKILKGNYIMFLDSDDLLVDQAIDQLLDAAYKSHVDVVQGNWYEFNAENNQCNNISVNTLSGYPWGKIYKATLLKNFQFPEGYWFEDTPLSFIIARMDMTYKIIPEIIYAYRLNPEGITSKSQTAKKCIDSYYITELCLREFPEFDLKYDERAYDYFLHQSIMNIKRAYSQPKEVRKALFTLTYTLMGEYFQDMHTQDVSLKDIEQCLRQHLFLRFETIVFPN
;
A
#
# COMPACT_ATOMS: atom_id res chain seq x y z
N MET A 1 -21.72 28.57 -23.54
CA MET A 1 -21.57 28.29 -22.10
C MET A 1 -21.23 26.82 -21.99
N ASP A 2 -20.05 26.48 -21.46
CA ASP A 2 -19.68 25.07 -21.41
C ASP A 2 -20.49 24.33 -20.32
N ARG A 3 -20.54 23.02 -20.43
CA ARG A 3 -21.29 22.14 -19.52
C ARG A 3 -20.84 22.30 -18.05
N ARG A 4 -19.57 22.60 -17.83
CA ARG A 4 -18.96 22.87 -16.51
C ARG A 4 -19.54 24.14 -15.86
N THR A 5 -19.71 25.20 -16.64
CA THR A 5 -20.31 26.49 -16.21
C THR A 5 -21.79 26.32 -15.84
N ILE A 6 -22.53 25.49 -16.59
CA ILE A 6 -23.94 25.19 -16.30
C ILE A 6 -24.08 24.36 -15.02
N ILE A 7 -23.25 23.34 -14.83
CA ILE A 7 -23.26 22.48 -13.63
C ILE A 7 -22.89 23.31 -12.41
N ASN A 8 -21.84 24.13 -12.50
CA ASN A 8 -21.45 25.02 -11.41
C ASN A 8 -22.53 26.04 -11.03
N ARG A 9 -23.26 26.58 -12.01
CA ARG A 9 -24.38 27.50 -11.77
C ARG A 9 -25.60 26.78 -11.17
N MET A 10 -25.93 25.57 -11.63
CA MET A 10 -27.01 24.77 -11.04
C MET A 10 -26.70 24.35 -9.60
N GLN A 11 -25.45 24.01 -9.31
CA GLN A 11 -24.99 23.61 -7.96
C GLN A 11 -24.90 24.80 -6.98
N SER A 12 -24.62 26.02 -7.47
CA SER A 12 -24.67 27.22 -6.63
C SER A 12 -26.09 27.68 -6.28
N MET A 13 -27.10 27.20 -7.00
CA MET A 13 -28.51 27.56 -6.79
C MET A 13 -29.28 26.60 -5.89
N ILE A 14 -28.76 25.39 -5.65
CA ILE A 14 -29.40 24.40 -4.77
C ILE A 14 -28.30 23.81 -3.88
N PRO A 15 -28.13 24.24 -2.64
CA PRO A 15 -27.37 23.46 -1.68
C PRO A 15 -28.15 22.19 -1.38
N ILE A 16 -27.98 21.16 -2.20
CA ILE A 16 -28.38 19.79 -1.83
C ILE A 16 -27.39 19.40 -0.73
N ARG A 17 -27.64 19.89 0.49
CA ARG A 17 -26.98 19.38 1.68
C ARG A 17 -27.21 17.89 1.69
N SER A 18 -26.15 17.11 1.78
CA SER A 18 -26.25 15.73 2.15
C SER A 18 -26.96 15.70 3.50
N HIS A 19 -28.20 15.22 3.56
CA HIS A 19 -28.91 15.08 4.83
C HIS A 19 -28.49 13.84 5.62
N MET A 20 -27.51 13.05 5.07
CA MET A 20 -26.96 11.87 5.74
C MET A 20 -26.07 12.31 6.89
N THR A 21 -26.40 11.92 8.10
CA THR A 21 -25.56 12.14 9.28
C THR A 21 -24.37 11.18 9.28
N SER A 22 -23.32 11.49 10.06
CA SER A 22 -22.17 10.58 10.24
C SER A 22 -22.59 9.24 10.85
N TYR A 23 -23.57 9.24 11.74
CA TYR A 23 -24.12 8.00 12.31
C TYR A 23 -24.79 7.13 11.24
N GLU A 24 -25.71 7.68 10.46
CA GLU A 24 -26.37 6.95 9.35
C GLU A 24 -25.36 6.44 8.32
N ALA A 25 -24.33 7.24 8.01
CA ALA A 25 -23.27 6.85 7.09
C ALA A 25 -22.44 5.69 7.64
N SER A 26 -22.08 5.71 8.91
CA SER A 26 -21.35 4.64 9.59
C SER A 26 -22.12 3.34 9.62
N GLU A 27 -23.40 3.39 10.03
CA GLU A 27 -24.29 2.21 10.04
C GLU A 27 -24.46 1.61 8.63
N LEU A 28 -24.61 2.47 7.61
CA LEU A 28 -24.73 2.03 6.23
C LEU A 28 -23.46 1.31 5.77
N LEU A 29 -22.27 1.88 6.00
CA LEU A 29 -21.01 1.26 5.59
C LEU A 29 -20.75 -0.02 6.35
N HIS A 30 -21.03 -0.06 7.66
CA HIS A 30 -20.84 -1.26 8.47
C HIS A 30 -21.75 -2.41 8.01
N ALA A 31 -23.00 -2.11 7.70
CA ALA A 31 -23.93 -3.09 7.13
C ALA A 31 -23.55 -3.53 5.71
N TYR A 32 -22.87 -2.65 4.95
CA TYR A 32 -22.45 -2.93 3.58
C TYR A 32 -21.20 -3.82 3.51
N SER A 33 -20.19 -3.48 4.27
CA SER A 33 -18.96 -4.26 4.49
C SER A 33 -18.43 -3.91 5.89
N PRO A 34 -18.40 -4.85 6.84
CA PRO A 34 -17.95 -4.59 8.20
C PRO A 34 -16.51 -4.09 8.24
N CYS A 35 -16.23 -3.10 9.10
CA CYS A 35 -14.89 -2.59 9.34
C CYS A 35 -13.99 -3.69 9.93
N PRO A 36 -12.83 -3.98 9.32
CA PRO A 36 -11.87 -4.89 9.91
C PRO A 36 -11.31 -4.35 11.24
N GLN A 37 -10.70 -5.24 12.05
CA GLN A 37 -10.20 -4.91 13.38
C GLN A 37 -8.66 -4.93 13.48
N GLY A 38 -7.96 -4.97 12.35
CA GLY A 38 -6.50 -4.92 12.32
C GLY A 38 -5.95 -3.58 12.81
N SER A 39 -4.67 -3.55 13.15
CA SER A 39 -3.91 -2.37 13.59
C SER A 39 -2.61 -2.25 12.80
N CYS A 40 -2.09 -1.03 12.64
CA CYS A 40 -0.76 -0.77 12.08
C CYS A 40 0.33 -0.82 13.17
N VAL A 41 -0.05 -0.82 14.44
CA VAL A 41 0.88 -0.82 15.57
C VAL A 41 1.37 -2.23 15.83
N GLY A 42 2.67 -2.44 15.64
CA GLY A 42 3.37 -3.69 15.85
C GLY A 42 4.38 -3.60 16.99
N ASN A 43 5.04 -4.71 17.26
CA ASN A 43 6.20 -4.77 18.15
C ASN A 43 7.14 -5.85 17.64
N ASN A 44 8.07 -5.46 16.77
CA ASN A 44 8.96 -6.37 16.07
C ASN A 44 10.34 -6.38 16.75
N GLU A 45 10.89 -7.56 16.94
CA GLU A 45 12.21 -7.73 17.54
C GLU A 45 13.31 -7.49 16.50
N LEU A 46 14.31 -6.68 16.85
CA LEU A 46 15.49 -6.45 15.99
C LEU A 46 16.59 -7.47 16.36
N LYS A 47 16.85 -8.43 15.46
CA LYS A 47 17.93 -9.44 15.58
C LYS A 47 18.80 -9.42 14.32
N ILE A 48 19.38 -8.28 14.03
CA ILE A 48 20.09 -8.02 12.79
C ILE A 48 21.32 -8.93 12.65
N SER A 49 21.34 -9.74 11.58
CA SER A 49 22.40 -10.68 11.23
C SER A 49 22.70 -10.67 9.73
N TYR A 50 21.87 -10.01 8.92
CA TYR A 50 21.97 -9.92 7.48
C TYR A 50 21.95 -8.46 7.03
N ASP A 51 22.47 -8.18 5.84
CA ASP A 51 22.36 -6.86 5.22
C ASP A 51 20.93 -6.59 4.74
N LEU A 52 20.28 -7.62 4.18
CA LEU A 52 18.92 -7.57 3.68
C LEU A 52 18.11 -8.76 4.16
N GLN A 53 16.85 -8.52 4.54
CA GLN A 53 15.83 -9.56 4.65
C GLN A 53 14.76 -9.31 3.57
N VAL A 54 14.60 -10.25 2.65
CA VAL A 54 13.52 -10.25 1.65
C VAL A 54 12.35 -11.04 2.20
N ILE A 55 11.18 -10.43 2.29
CA ILE A 55 9.95 -11.04 2.81
C ILE A 55 9.03 -11.34 1.64
N ILE A 56 8.67 -12.62 1.49
CA ILE A 56 7.83 -13.13 0.40
C ILE A 56 6.59 -13.80 1.00
N PRO A 57 5.41 -13.16 1.00
CA PRO A 57 4.16 -13.83 1.34
C PRO A 57 3.72 -14.73 0.18
N ALA A 58 3.35 -15.97 0.44
CA ALA A 58 2.91 -16.93 -0.57
C ALA A 58 1.59 -17.60 -0.17
N TYR A 59 0.63 -17.65 -1.08
CA TYR A 59 -0.63 -18.37 -0.89
C TYR A 59 -1.23 -18.77 -2.23
N ASN A 60 -1.24 -20.09 -2.53
CA ASN A 60 -1.78 -20.64 -3.78
C ASN A 60 -1.19 -19.98 -5.03
N VAL A 61 0.14 -19.95 -5.12
CA VAL A 61 0.92 -19.28 -6.18
C VAL A 61 1.82 -20.28 -6.94
N GLU A 62 1.44 -21.54 -7.03
CA GLU A 62 2.21 -22.59 -7.70
C GLU A 62 2.64 -22.22 -9.13
N LYS A 63 1.88 -21.37 -9.82
CA LYS A 63 2.17 -20.92 -11.20
C LYS A 63 3.32 -19.92 -11.29
N PHE A 64 3.65 -19.20 -10.20
CA PHE A 64 4.53 -18.04 -10.23
C PHE A 64 5.73 -18.15 -9.28
N ILE A 65 5.56 -18.86 -8.16
CA ILE A 65 6.54 -18.88 -7.07
C ILE A 65 7.92 -19.38 -7.51
N GLU A 66 8.00 -20.30 -8.48
CA GLU A 66 9.28 -20.79 -9.00
C GLU A 66 10.07 -19.68 -9.69
N GLU A 67 9.45 -18.89 -10.57
CA GLU A 67 10.09 -17.76 -11.24
C GLU A 67 10.49 -16.69 -10.23
N CYS A 68 9.61 -16.36 -9.27
CA CYS A 68 9.88 -15.40 -8.21
C CYS A 68 11.14 -15.79 -7.42
N LEU A 69 11.19 -17.00 -6.87
CA LEU A 69 12.32 -17.46 -6.07
C LEU A 69 13.61 -17.58 -6.89
N ASN A 70 13.53 -18.01 -8.14
CA ASN A 70 14.70 -18.06 -9.02
C ASN A 70 15.24 -16.67 -9.35
N SER A 71 14.39 -15.64 -9.47
CA SER A 71 14.83 -14.26 -9.67
C SER A 71 15.64 -13.70 -8.49
N VAL A 72 15.35 -14.17 -7.27
CA VAL A 72 16.14 -13.85 -6.07
C VAL A 72 17.39 -14.72 -6.01
N LYS A 73 17.27 -16.01 -6.22
CA LYS A 73 18.37 -16.98 -6.14
C LYS A 73 19.49 -16.71 -7.14
N SER A 74 19.14 -16.17 -8.31
CA SER A 74 20.11 -15.84 -9.37
C SER A 74 20.85 -14.52 -9.14
N GLN A 75 20.46 -13.72 -8.15
CA GLN A 75 21.15 -12.47 -7.82
C GLN A 75 22.62 -12.74 -7.46
N LYS A 76 23.50 -12.06 -8.15
CA LYS A 76 24.93 -12.03 -7.80
C LYS A 76 25.15 -10.86 -6.86
N THR A 77 25.30 -11.14 -5.58
CA THR A 77 25.42 -10.11 -4.55
C THR A 77 26.62 -10.37 -3.63
N LYS A 78 27.26 -9.28 -3.21
CA LYS A 78 28.31 -9.29 -2.17
C LYS A 78 27.73 -9.23 -0.74
N TYR A 79 26.44 -8.98 -0.61
CA TYR A 79 25.74 -8.80 0.64
C TYR A 79 25.15 -10.11 1.16
N ASN A 80 25.07 -10.23 2.48
CA ASN A 80 24.41 -11.37 3.12
C ASN A 80 22.89 -11.13 3.14
N VAL A 81 22.16 -12.01 2.48
CA VAL A 81 20.71 -11.90 2.27
C VAL A 81 19.99 -13.07 2.90
N LEU A 82 18.98 -12.77 3.68
CA LEU A 82 17.99 -13.74 4.14
C LEU A 82 16.70 -13.57 3.33
N VAL A 83 16.17 -14.64 2.80
CA VAL A 83 14.86 -14.69 2.15
C VAL A 83 13.89 -15.43 3.06
N THR A 84 12.97 -14.71 3.68
CA THR A 84 11.92 -15.26 4.54
C THR A 84 10.65 -15.43 3.72
N ILE A 85 10.33 -16.67 3.40
CA ILE A 85 9.11 -17.03 2.68
C ILE A 85 8.07 -17.46 3.72
N VAL A 86 6.88 -16.88 3.64
CA VAL A 86 5.76 -17.28 4.51
C VAL A 86 4.67 -17.88 3.65
N ASP A 87 4.55 -19.21 3.71
CA ASP A 87 3.43 -19.93 3.11
C ASP A 87 2.21 -19.82 4.03
N ASP A 88 1.24 -19.06 3.58
CA ASP A 88 0.02 -18.75 4.33
C ASP A 88 -1.05 -19.84 4.20
N GLY A 89 -0.62 -21.09 4.31
CA GLY A 89 -1.50 -22.28 4.28
C GLY A 89 -1.97 -22.64 2.87
N SER A 90 -1.06 -22.65 1.89
CA SER A 90 -1.38 -23.06 0.52
C SER A 90 -1.93 -24.47 0.44
N THR A 91 -2.87 -24.68 -0.46
CA THR A 91 -3.53 -25.97 -0.72
C THR A 91 -3.14 -26.59 -2.08
N ASP A 92 -2.38 -25.86 -2.89
CA ASP A 92 -1.79 -26.27 -4.15
C ASP A 92 -0.33 -26.75 -3.96
N ASN A 93 0.46 -26.83 -5.03
CA ASN A 93 1.85 -27.27 -4.96
C ASN A 93 2.84 -26.19 -4.47
N THR A 94 2.39 -25.01 -4.05
CA THR A 94 3.26 -23.87 -3.65
C THR A 94 4.32 -24.30 -2.64
N ALA A 95 3.93 -24.89 -1.51
CA ALA A 95 4.86 -25.31 -0.45
C ALA A 95 5.90 -26.33 -0.94
N LYS A 96 5.50 -27.26 -1.81
CA LYS A 96 6.41 -28.25 -2.40
C LYS A 96 7.45 -27.58 -3.29
N ILE A 97 7.03 -26.69 -4.20
CA ILE A 97 7.92 -25.96 -5.10
C ILE A 97 8.94 -25.13 -4.31
N ILE A 98 8.49 -24.42 -3.27
CA ILE A 98 9.37 -23.66 -2.39
C ILE A 98 10.43 -24.58 -1.78
N ASN A 99 10.02 -25.71 -1.17
CA ASN A 99 10.94 -26.65 -0.54
C ASN A 99 12.00 -27.19 -1.52
N ASP A 100 11.60 -27.51 -2.75
CA ASP A 100 12.53 -28.02 -3.77
C ASP A 100 13.60 -26.98 -4.16
N ILE A 101 13.26 -25.70 -4.19
CA ILE A 101 14.15 -24.60 -4.58
C ILE A 101 15.14 -24.24 -3.45
N ILE A 102 14.67 -24.18 -2.20
CA ILE A 102 15.48 -23.71 -1.07
C ILE A 102 16.55 -24.73 -0.61
N GLN A 103 16.45 -26.00 -1.02
CA GLN A 103 17.47 -27.02 -0.72
C GLN A 103 18.86 -26.70 -1.27
N ASN A 104 18.96 -25.87 -2.30
CA ASN A 104 20.21 -25.50 -2.95
C ASN A 104 20.46 -23.98 -2.83
N PRO A 105 20.92 -23.49 -1.67
CA PRO A 105 21.17 -22.06 -1.45
C PRO A 105 22.29 -21.52 -2.35
N SER A 106 22.28 -20.23 -2.61
CA SER A 106 23.39 -19.51 -3.24
C SER A 106 24.42 -19.12 -2.18
N GLU A 107 25.60 -18.68 -2.58
CA GLU A 107 26.72 -18.38 -1.67
C GLU A 107 26.35 -17.37 -0.55
N ASN A 108 25.66 -16.28 -0.91
CA ASN A 108 25.32 -15.20 0.02
C ASN A 108 23.80 -15.05 0.27
N ILE A 109 22.98 -15.98 -0.23
CA ILE A 109 21.52 -15.93 -0.12
C ILE A 109 21.05 -17.19 0.60
N VAL A 110 20.48 -16.99 1.78
CA VAL A 110 19.91 -18.03 2.63
C VAL A 110 18.40 -17.93 2.60
N PHE A 111 17.73 -19.06 2.53
CA PHE A 111 16.27 -19.14 2.51
C PHE A 111 15.76 -19.76 3.82
N GLU A 112 14.66 -19.21 4.34
CA GLU A 112 13.87 -19.84 5.39
C GLU A 112 12.40 -19.88 4.97
N LEU A 113 11.71 -20.99 5.26
CA LEU A 113 10.29 -21.17 5.00
C LEU A 113 9.54 -21.25 6.33
N ILE A 114 8.51 -20.43 6.48
CA ILE A 114 7.55 -20.48 7.56
C ILE A 114 6.21 -20.90 6.98
N ILE A 115 5.62 -21.97 7.52
CA ILE A 115 4.27 -22.42 7.13
C ILE A 115 3.31 -22.05 8.25
N GLN A 116 2.20 -21.41 7.91
CA GLN A 116 1.19 -21.02 8.89
C GLN A 116 -0.23 -21.33 8.39
N GLN A 117 -1.20 -21.26 9.30
CA GLN A 117 -2.61 -21.21 8.91
C GLN A 117 -2.90 -19.86 8.25
N ASN A 118 -3.75 -19.85 7.21
CA ASN A 118 -4.06 -18.65 6.45
C ASN A 118 -4.55 -17.48 7.32
N LYS A 119 -3.84 -16.36 7.22
CA LYS A 119 -4.13 -15.06 7.87
C LYS A 119 -4.22 -13.91 6.86
N GLY A 120 -4.14 -14.22 5.57
CA GLY A 120 -4.06 -13.23 4.49
C GLY A 120 -2.68 -12.58 4.36
N ILE A 121 -2.50 -11.79 3.32
CA ILE A 121 -1.22 -11.17 2.94
C ILE A 121 -0.59 -10.35 4.08
N SER A 122 -1.40 -9.57 4.81
CA SER A 122 -0.96 -8.83 5.99
C SER A 122 -0.40 -9.75 7.07
N GLY A 123 -1.13 -10.82 7.40
CA GLY A 123 -0.72 -11.78 8.41
C GLY A 123 0.54 -12.55 8.02
N ALA A 124 0.72 -12.87 6.74
CA ALA A 124 1.94 -13.48 6.23
C ALA A 124 3.15 -12.54 6.35
N ARG A 125 3.02 -11.27 5.89
CA ARG A 125 4.07 -10.27 6.06
C ARG A 125 4.39 -10.01 7.53
N ASN A 126 3.37 -9.91 8.40
CA ASN A 126 3.55 -9.68 9.83
C ASN A 126 4.30 -10.84 10.52
N THR A 127 4.07 -12.08 10.09
CA THR A 127 4.79 -13.22 10.64
C THR A 127 6.30 -13.12 10.40
N ALA A 128 6.71 -12.69 9.22
CA ALA A 128 8.12 -12.42 8.93
C ALA A 128 8.66 -11.18 9.65
N LEU A 129 7.84 -10.12 9.79
CA LEU A 129 8.21 -8.88 10.48
C LEU A 129 8.46 -9.06 11.98
N LYS A 130 7.86 -10.07 12.63
CA LYS A 130 8.04 -10.29 14.08
C LYS A 130 9.49 -10.33 14.52
N ILE A 131 10.38 -10.82 13.66
CA ILE A 131 11.83 -10.84 13.89
C ILE A 131 12.52 -10.25 12.67
N LEU A 132 12.92 -9.00 12.78
CA LEU A 132 13.65 -8.27 11.75
C LEU A 132 15.13 -8.69 11.82
N LYS A 133 15.57 -9.48 10.86
CA LYS A 133 16.93 -10.07 10.79
C LYS A 133 17.83 -9.33 9.81
N GLY A 134 17.30 -8.56 8.87
CA GLY A 134 18.04 -7.70 7.93
C GLY A 134 18.23 -6.29 8.47
N ASN A 135 19.37 -5.66 8.16
CA ASN A 135 19.56 -4.23 8.38
C ASN A 135 18.55 -3.41 7.55
N TYR A 136 18.30 -3.89 6.34
CA TYR A 136 17.20 -3.44 5.49
C TYR A 136 16.19 -4.56 5.24
N ILE A 137 14.94 -4.20 4.99
CA ILE A 137 13.82 -5.10 4.70
C ILE A 137 13.30 -4.78 3.30
N MET A 138 13.10 -5.80 2.48
CA MET A 138 12.45 -5.74 1.18
C MET A 138 11.19 -6.60 1.20
N PHE A 139 10.10 -6.10 0.62
CA PHE A 139 8.94 -6.92 0.32
C PHE A 139 8.97 -7.29 -1.17
N LEU A 140 8.70 -8.55 -1.46
CA LEU A 140 8.58 -9.08 -2.81
C LEU A 140 7.31 -9.92 -2.88
N ASP A 141 6.38 -9.53 -3.76
CA ASP A 141 5.16 -10.30 -3.97
C ASP A 141 5.48 -11.58 -4.76
N SER A 142 4.85 -12.69 -4.40
CA SER A 142 5.21 -14.03 -4.86
C SER A 142 4.87 -14.33 -6.34
N ASP A 143 4.16 -13.43 -7.00
CA ASP A 143 3.88 -13.48 -8.44
C ASP A 143 4.75 -12.51 -9.26
N ASP A 144 5.66 -11.76 -8.62
CA ASP A 144 6.56 -10.78 -9.21
C ASP A 144 8.03 -11.25 -9.23
N LEU A 145 8.92 -10.43 -9.83
CA LEU A 145 10.33 -10.78 -10.00
C LEU A 145 11.26 -9.63 -9.58
N LEU A 146 12.45 -9.96 -9.08
CA LEU A 146 13.56 -9.02 -9.00
C LEU A 146 14.32 -9.00 -10.32
N VAL A 147 14.72 -7.81 -10.75
CA VAL A 147 15.60 -7.63 -11.91
C VAL A 147 17.05 -7.94 -11.50
N ASP A 148 17.89 -8.35 -12.43
CA ASP A 148 19.30 -8.63 -12.18
C ASP A 148 20.01 -7.45 -11.48
N GLN A 149 20.85 -7.76 -10.49
CA GLN A 149 21.59 -6.79 -9.67
C GLN A 149 20.73 -5.87 -8.79
N ALA A 150 19.42 -6.09 -8.67
CA ALA A 150 18.54 -5.24 -7.88
C ALA A 150 18.99 -5.09 -6.42
N ILE A 151 19.46 -6.17 -5.81
CA ILE A 151 19.90 -6.19 -4.42
C ILE A 151 21.12 -5.27 -4.23
N ASP A 152 22.16 -5.42 -5.06
CA ASP A 152 23.38 -4.62 -4.95
C ASP A 152 23.11 -3.15 -5.26
N GLN A 153 22.29 -2.84 -6.28
CA GLN A 153 21.94 -1.45 -6.63
C GLN A 153 21.24 -0.74 -5.47
N LEU A 154 20.29 -1.40 -4.81
CA LEU A 154 19.58 -0.82 -3.68
C LEU A 154 20.46 -0.66 -2.44
N LEU A 155 21.22 -1.70 -2.06
CA LEU A 155 22.06 -1.67 -0.87
C LEU A 155 23.27 -0.75 -1.04
N ASP A 156 23.92 -0.73 -2.22
CA ASP A 156 25.01 0.21 -2.52
C ASP A 156 24.51 1.66 -2.39
N ALA A 157 23.32 1.96 -2.91
CA ALA A 157 22.72 3.29 -2.78
C ALA A 157 22.39 3.64 -1.32
N ALA A 158 21.85 2.68 -0.54
CA ALA A 158 21.52 2.86 0.86
C ALA A 158 22.77 3.13 1.71
N TYR A 159 23.77 2.29 1.61
CA TYR A 159 25.00 2.42 2.40
C TYR A 159 25.83 3.65 1.98
N LYS A 160 25.92 3.95 0.68
CA LYS A 160 26.64 5.12 0.18
C LYS A 160 26.00 6.44 0.62
N SER A 161 24.67 6.50 0.67
CA SER A 161 23.94 7.74 0.97
C SER A 161 23.46 7.80 2.44
N HIS A 162 23.63 6.72 3.21
CA HIS A 162 23.19 6.61 4.60
C HIS A 162 21.68 6.93 4.78
N VAL A 163 20.85 6.47 3.85
CA VAL A 163 19.42 6.73 3.86
C VAL A 163 18.63 5.55 4.42
N ASP A 164 17.43 5.86 4.90
CA ASP A 164 16.56 4.88 5.55
C ASP A 164 15.71 4.09 4.54
N VAL A 165 15.42 4.68 3.38
CA VAL A 165 14.66 4.03 2.30
C VAL A 165 15.35 4.27 0.96
N VAL A 166 15.49 3.21 0.15
CA VAL A 166 15.89 3.33 -1.26
C VAL A 166 14.83 2.67 -2.12
N GLN A 167 14.39 3.38 -3.15
CA GLN A 167 13.45 2.87 -4.14
C GLN A 167 14.04 2.98 -5.53
N GLY A 168 13.85 1.94 -6.36
CA GLY A 168 14.15 1.96 -7.78
C GLY A 168 12.90 2.06 -8.64
N ASN A 169 13.11 2.10 -9.94
CA ASN A 169 12.05 2.01 -10.94
C ASN A 169 11.61 0.55 -11.14
N TRP A 170 10.54 0.36 -11.89
CA TRP A 170 10.05 -0.98 -12.24
C TRP A 170 9.52 -1.01 -13.66
N TYR A 171 9.26 -2.20 -14.16
CA TYR A 171 8.41 -2.36 -15.32
C TYR A 171 7.22 -3.27 -15.02
N GLU A 172 6.13 -2.99 -15.70
CA GLU A 172 4.96 -3.86 -15.73
C GLU A 172 5.09 -4.81 -16.90
N PHE A 173 4.81 -6.09 -16.70
CA PHE A 173 4.83 -7.05 -17.78
C PHE A 173 3.62 -7.97 -17.77
N ASN A 174 3.20 -8.36 -18.97
CA ASN A 174 2.18 -9.37 -19.17
C ASN A 174 2.82 -10.57 -19.88
N ALA A 175 2.88 -11.72 -19.17
CA ALA A 175 3.49 -12.93 -19.67
C ALA A 175 2.77 -13.54 -20.90
N GLU A 176 1.47 -13.23 -21.08
CA GLU A 176 0.66 -13.79 -22.18
C GLU A 176 0.93 -13.12 -23.52
N ASN A 177 1.22 -11.82 -23.55
CA ASN A 177 1.38 -11.03 -24.77
C ASN A 177 2.75 -10.37 -24.91
N ASN A 178 3.69 -10.63 -24.00
CA ASN A 178 5.05 -10.07 -23.96
C ASN A 178 5.07 -8.52 -23.95
N GLN A 179 4.03 -7.88 -23.47
CA GLN A 179 4.03 -6.42 -23.29
C GLN A 179 4.79 -6.05 -22.02
N CYS A 180 5.67 -5.05 -22.16
CA CYS A 180 6.40 -4.45 -21.05
C CYS A 180 6.21 -2.94 -21.07
N ASN A 181 5.97 -2.34 -19.91
CA ASN A 181 5.83 -0.91 -19.73
C ASN A 181 6.72 -0.43 -18.59
N ASN A 182 7.73 0.37 -18.91
CA ASN A 182 8.67 0.91 -17.91
C ASN A 182 8.02 2.06 -17.16
N ILE A 183 8.08 2.00 -15.83
CA ILE A 183 7.56 3.02 -14.93
C ILE A 183 8.74 3.67 -14.20
N SER A 184 8.90 4.97 -14.37
CA SER A 184 9.89 5.77 -13.68
C SER A 184 9.22 6.71 -12.70
N VAL A 185 9.78 6.81 -11.51
CA VAL A 185 9.23 7.64 -10.43
C VAL A 185 10.30 8.58 -9.86
N ASN A 186 9.84 9.71 -9.33
CA ASN A 186 10.69 10.71 -8.66
C ASN A 186 10.31 10.92 -7.19
N THR A 187 9.29 10.20 -6.73
CA THR A 187 8.81 10.20 -5.33
C THR A 187 8.59 8.78 -4.86
N LEU A 188 8.53 8.58 -3.54
CA LEU A 188 8.20 7.27 -2.99
C LEU A 188 6.80 6.83 -3.43
N SER A 189 6.71 5.62 -3.97
CA SER A 189 5.44 4.98 -4.30
C SER A 189 4.77 4.41 -3.04
N GLY A 190 3.44 4.22 -3.08
CA GLY A 190 2.68 3.59 -1.98
C GLY A 190 2.87 2.08 -1.87
N TYR A 191 3.38 1.43 -2.91
CA TYR A 191 3.57 -0.02 -2.93
C TYR A 191 4.62 -0.48 -1.90
N PRO A 192 4.47 -1.66 -1.26
CA PRO A 192 5.47 -2.21 -0.34
C PRO A 192 6.75 -2.62 -1.07
N TRP A 193 6.63 -3.10 -2.29
CA TRP A 193 7.69 -3.62 -3.13
C TRP A 193 8.48 -2.52 -3.90
N GLY A 194 9.52 -2.93 -4.60
CA GLY A 194 10.36 -2.03 -5.41
C GLY A 194 11.27 -1.12 -4.59
N LYS A 195 11.48 -1.44 -3.31
CA LYS A 195 12.30 -0.64 -2.38
C LYS A 195 12.80 -1.46 -1.20
N ILE A 196 13.78 -0.89 -0.49
CA ILE A 196 14.23 -1.39 0.80
C ILE A 196 13.97 -0.35 1.89
N TYR A 197 13.65 -0.83 3.09
CA TYR A 197 13.37 -0.04 4.27
C TYR A 197 14.36 -0.41 5.37
N LYS A 198 14.98 0.55 6.03
CA LYS A 198 15.78 0.28 7.22
C LYS A 198 14.91 -0.38 8.30
N ALA A 199 15.36 -1.47 8.87
CA ALA A 199 14.58 -2.28 9.80
C ALA A 199 14.01 -1.49 10.99
N THR A 200 14.72 -0.45 11.43
CA THR A 200 14.28 0.42 12.54
C THR A 200 12.98 1.15 12.25
N LEU A 201 12.68 1.49 10.99
CA LEU A 201 11.40 2.11 10.60
C LEU A 201 10.21 1.17 10.83
N LEU A 202 10.45 -0.13 10.73
CA LEU A 202 9.40 -1.15 10.82
C LEU A 202 9.31 -1.77 12.23
N LYS A 203 10.09 -1.29 13.20
CA LYS A 203 10.11 -1.85 14.56
C LYS A 203 8.74 -1.87 15.23
N ASN A 204 8.01 -0.77 15.13
CA ASN A 204 6.69 -0.62 15.74
C ASN A 204 5.55 -0.74 14.72
N PHE A 205 5.84 -1.21 13.51
CA PHE A 205 4.89 -1.29 12.41
C PHE A 205 4.45 -2.73 12.14
N GLN A 206 3.18 -2.90 11.79
CA GLN A 206 2.66 -4.11 11.15
C GLN A 206 1.63 -3.74 10.08
N PHE A 207 1.41 -4.64 9.13
CA PHE A 207 0.32 -4.50 8.17
C PHE A 207 -1.02 -4.80 8.85
N PRO A 208 -2.05 -3.97 8.68
CA PRO A 208 -3.35 -4.21 9.33
C PRO A 208 -4.03 -5.44 8.74
N GLU A 209 -4.28 -6.45 9.56
CA GLU A 209 -4.91 -7.70 9.13
C GLU A 209 -6.39 -7.49 8.83
N GLY A 210 -6.88 -8.17 7.79
CA GLY A 210 -8.27 -8.14 7.39
C GLY A 210 -8.66 -6.99 6.45
N TYR A 211 -7.82 -5.97 6.25
CA TYR A 211 -8.06 -4.87 5.32
C TYR A 211 -7.61 -5.20 3.90
N TRP A 212 -8.34 -4.70 2.92
CA TRP A 212 -7.76 -4.44 1.60
C TRP A 212 -7.02 -3.11 1.61
N PHE A 213 -6.05 -2.94 0.69
CA PHE A 213 -5.17 -1.77 0.63
C PHE A 213 -4.28 -1.63 1.89
N GLU A 214 -3.86 -2.77 2.42
CA GLU A 214 -3.02 -2.93 3.61
C GLU A 214 -1.66 -2.22 3.50
N ASP A 215 -1.29 -1.81 2.29
CA ASP A 215 -0.08 -1.05 1.97
C ASP A 215 -0.23 0.47 2.22
N THR A 216 -1.46 0.99 2.28
CA THR A 216 -1.73 2.42 2.53
C THR A 216 -0.96 2.99 3.73
N PRO A 217 -0.79 2.28 4.87
CA PRO A 217 0.00 2.76 6.00
C PRO A 217 1.48 3.02 5.69
N LEU A 218 2.07 2.37 4.70
CA LEU A 218 3.46 2.66 4.30
C LEU A 218 3.60 4.11 3.78
N SER A 219 2.59 4.60 3.07
CA SER A 219 2.56 5.99 2.60
C SER A 219 2.02 6.96 3.65
N PHE A 220 1.04 6.54 4.44
CA PHE A 220 0.36 7.43 5.37
C PHE A 220 1.04 7.51 6.74
N ILE A 221 1.77 6.48 7.15
CA ILE A 221 2.51 6.41 8.42
C ILE A 221 4.01 6.44 8.15
N ILE A 222 4.57 5.39 7.52
CA ILE A 222 6.03 5.25 7.40
C ILE A 222 6.66 6.40 6.62
N ALA A 223 6.06 6.83 5.50
CA ALA A 223 6.57 7.96 4.72
C ALA A 223 6.43 9.34 5.41
N ARG A 224 5.74 9.41 6.57
CA ARG A 224 5.61 10.61 7.41
C ARG A 224 6.57 10.63 8.59
N MET A 225 7.15 9.50 8.94
CA MET A 225 8.19 9.45 9.98
C MET A 225 9.37 10.34 9.58
N ASP A 226 10.18 10.73 10.55
CA ASP A 226 11.45 11.41 10.29
C ASP A 226 12.44 10.41 9.68
N MET A 227 12.41 10.32 8.35
CA MET A 227 13.23 9.39 7.57
C MET A 227 13.85 10.07 6.35
N THR A 228 14.98 9.53 5.93
CA THR A 228 15.66 9.91 4.69
C THR A 228 15.43 8.89 3.60
N TYR A 229 15.29 9.35 2.35
CA TYR A 229 15.14 8.41 1.24
C TYR A 229 15.90 8.83 -0.02
N LYS A 230 16.09 7.87 -0.91
CA LYS A 230 16.70 8.06 -2.22
C LYS A 230 15.94 7.28 -3.28
N ILE A 231 15.69 7.93 -4.41
CA ILE A 231 15.23 7.27 -5.63
C ILE A 231 16.43 7.02 -6.53
N ILE A 232 16.56 5.81 -7.04
CA ILE A 232 17.59 5.42 -8.01
C ILE A 232 16.93 5.21 -9.39
N PRO A 233 17.63 5.55 -10.50
CA PRO A 233 17.04 5.44 -11.83
C PRO A 233 16.97 4.00 -12.36
N GLU A 234 17.64 3.07 -11.70
CA GLU A 234 17.69 1.68 -12.10
C GLU A 234 16.31 1.01 -11.96
N ILE A 235 15.99 0.13 -12.90
CA ILE A 235 14.84 -0.76 -12.82
C ILE A 235 15.26 -1.95 -11.95
N ILE A 236 14.57 -2.15 -10.84
CA ILE A 236 14.90 -3.20 -9.86
C ILE A 236 13.80 -4.23 -9.67
N TYR A 237 12.61 -3.96 -10.18
CA TYR A 237 11.43 -4.78 -9.95
C TYR A 237 10.64 -5.00 -11.25
N ALA A 238 10.11 -6.20 -11.43
CA ALA A 238 9.23 -6.56 -12.52
C ALA A 238 7.86 -6.93 -11.96
N TYR A 239 6.88 -6.05 -12.16
CA TYR A 239 5.50 -6.22 -11.71
C TYR A 239 4.70 -6.99 -12.74
N ARG A 240 4.15 -8.14 -12.36
CA ARG A 240 3.33 -8.98 -13.24
C ARG A 240 1.88 -8.50 -13.27
N LEU A 241 1.39 -8.20 -14.45
CA LEU A 241 -0.04 -7.92 -14.66
C LEU A 241 -0.84 -9.22 -14.56
N ASN A 242 -1.41 -9.47 -13.38
CA ASN A 242 -2.18 -10.67 -13.07
C ASN A 242 -3.70 -10.36 -13.09
N PRO A 243 -4.48 -10.82 -14.10
CA PRO A 243 -5.92 -10.57 -14.14
C PRO A 243 -6.70 -11.20 -12.97
N GLU A 244 -6.16 -12.26 -12.36
CA GLU A 244 -6.75 -12.94 -11.22
C GLU A 244 -6.33 -12.35 -9.87
N GLY A 245 -5.47 -11.31 -9.88
CA GLY A 245 -4.94 -10.65 -8.70
C GLY A 245 -5.99 -9.87 -7.89
N ILE A 246 -5.64 -9.53 -6.67
CA ILE A 246 -6.51 -8.76 -5.75
C ILE A 246 -6.85 -7.38 -6.33
N THR A 247 -5.89 -6.72 -6.97
CA THR A 247 -6.06 -5.40 -7.59
C THR A 247 -7.20 -5.38 -8.61
N SER A 248 -7.29 -6.40 -9.47
CA SER A 248 -8.36 -6.53 -10.47
C SER A 248 -9.72 -6.77 -9.81
N LYS A 249 -9.78 -7.60 -8.77
CA LYS A 249 -11.02 -7.92 -8.03
C LYS A 249 -11.52 -6.75 -7.20
N SER A 250 -10.64 -5.85 -6.77
CA SER A 250 -10.98 -4.72 -5.89
C SER A 250 -11.92 -3.72 -6.53
N GLN A 251 -11.98 -3.62 -7.85
CA GLN A 251 -12.79 -2.63 -8.57
C GLN A 251 -14.30 -2.82 -8.42
N THR A 252 -14.77 -4.04 -8.18
CA THR A 252 -16.21 -4.37 -8.12
C THR A 252 -16.69 -4.89 -6.77
N ALA A 253 -15.78 -5.35 -5.92
CA ALA A 253 -16.12 -5.94 -4.64
C ALA A 253 -16.54 -4.89 -3.61
N LYS A 254 -17.51 -5.22 -2.74
CA LYS A 254 -17.94 -4.36 -1.63
C LYS A 254 -16.79 -3.93 -0.72
N LYS A 255 -15.81 -4.80 -0.58
CA LYS A 255 -14.63 -4.60 0.26
C LYS A 255 -13.72 -3.45 -0.21
N CYS A 256 -13.95 -2.87 -1.39
CA CYS A 256 -13.24 -1.66 -1.85
C CYS A 256 -13.41 -0.47 -0.89
N ILE A 257 -14.44 -0.45 -0.04
CA ILE A 257 -14.63 0.58 0.98
C ILE A 257 -13.61 0.49 2.13
N ASP A 258 -12.85 -0.60 2.24
CA ASP A 258 -11.73 -0.70 3.19
C ASP A 258 -10.71 0.42 2.96
N SER A 259 -10.67 1.00 1.77
CA SER A 259 -9.85 2.19 1.47
C SER A 259 -10.17 3.37 2.40
N TYR A 260 -11.43 3.54 2.78
CA TYR A 260 -11.85 4.52 3.78
C TYR A 260 -11.46 4.07 5.20
N TYR A 261 -11.80 2.83 5.57
CA TYR A 261 -11.51 2.32 6.91
C TYR A 261 -10.02 2.33 7.24
N ILE A 262 -9.15 2.05 6.27
CA ILE A 262 -7.70 2.10 6.48
C ILE A 262 -7.19 3.54 6.59
N THR A 263 -7.85 4.51 5.93
CA THR A 263 -7.57 5.94 6.10
C THR A 263 -7.89 6.39 7.52
N GLU A 264 -9.07 6.01 8.03
CA GLU A 264 -9.49 6.27 9.41
C GLU A 264 -8.55 5.60 10.43
N LEU A 265 -8.19 4.32 10.19
CA LEU A 265 -7.22 3.59 11.00
C LEU A 265 -5.88 4.32 11.10
N CYS A 266 -5.31 4.72 9.97
CA CYS A 266 -4.04 5.43 9.94
C CYS A 266 -4.09 6.72 10.75
N LEU A 267 -5.15 7.53 10.58
CA LEU A 267 -5.32 8.78 11.35
C LEU A 267 -5.41 8.49 12.84
N ARG A 268 -6.23 7.53 13.25
CA ARG A 268 -6.40 7.17 14.65
C ARG A 268 -5.10 6.70 15.31
N GLU A 269 -4.24 6.02 14.56
CA GLU A 269 -2.99 5.43 15.07
C GLU A 269 -1.76 6.33 14.88
N PHE A 270 -1.87 7.53 14.30
CA PHE A 270 -0.77 8.49 14.18
C PHE A 270 -0.01 8.73 15.50
N PRO A 271 -0.68 8.92 16.67
CA PRO A 271 0.02 9.14 17.93
C PRO A 271 0.95 7.99 18.34
N GLU A 272 0.63 6.75 17.96
CA GLU A 272 1.45 5.56 18.27
C GLU A 272 2.79 5.56 17.51
N PHE A 273 2.91 6.41 16.48
CA PHE A 273 4.12 6.60 15.68
C PHE A 273 4.76 7.97 15.88
N ASP A 274 4.38 8.71 16.93
CA ASP A 274 4.82 10.08 17.20
C ASP A 274 4.55 11.06 16.05
N LEU A 275 3.55 10.76 15.21
CA LEU A 275 3.18 11.60 14.07
C LEU A 275 2.23 12.73 14.48
N LYS A 276 2.36 13.86 13.76
CA LYS A 276 1.50 15.03 13.93
C LYS A 276 0.53 15.16 12.78
N TYR A 277 -0.64 15.72 13.07
CA TYR A 277 -1.59 16.15 12.06
C TYR A 277 -1.13 17.50 11.50
N ASP A 278 -0.17 17.48 10.59
CA ASP A 278 0.42 18.64 9.93
C ASP A 278 -0.12 18.85 8.50
N GLU A 279 0.34 19.89 7.80
CA GLU A 279 -0.07 20.19 6.42
C GLU A 279 0.22 19.03 5.46
N ARG A 280 1.33 18.31 5.65
CA ARG A 280 1.68 17.16 4.80
C ARG A 280 0.71 16.01 5.02
N ALA A 281 0.30 15.76 6.28
CA ALA A 281 -0.71 14.76 6.60
C ALA A 281 -2.07 15.16 6.04
N TYR A 282 -2.40 16.45 6.10
CA TYR A 282 -3.65 16.97 5.55
C TYR A 282 -3.73 16.84 4.02
N ASP A 283 -2.69 17.24 3.30
CA ASP A 283 -2.65 17.11 1.85
C ASP A 283 -2.74 15.64 1.42
N TYR A 284 -2.03 14.74 2.12
CA TYR A 284 -2.14 13.31 1.86
C TYR A 284 -3.56 12.78 2.14
N PHE A 285 -4.19 13.22 3.23
CA PHE A 285 -5.59 12.87 3.53
C PHE A 285 -6.54 13.32 2.40
N LEU A 286 -6.36 14.53 1.85
CA LEU A 286 -7.15 15.00 0.71
C LEU A 286 -6.94 14.14 -0.54
N HIS A 287 -5.70 13.76 -0.86
CA HIS A 287 -5.41 12.80 -1.93
C HIS A 287 -6.07 11.44 -1.66
N GLN A 288 -5.97 10.94 -0.44
CA GLN A 288 -6.57 9.66 -0.07
C GLN A 288 -8.11 9.71 -0.15
N SER A 289 -8.72 10.86 0.16
CA SER A 289 -10.17 11.04 0.00
C SER A 289 -10.64 10.87 -1.45
N ILE A 290 -9.85 11.35 -2.41
CA ILE A 290 -10.08 11.12 -3.84
C ILE A 290 -9.97 9.63 -4.16
N MET A 291 -8.94 8.95 -3.66
CA MET A 291 -8.72 7.52 -3.89
C MET A 291 -9.85 6.67 -3.31
N ASN A 292 -10.34 7.00 -2.11
CA ASN A 292 -11.43 6.28 -1.45
C ASN A 292 -12.70 6.28 -2.31
N ILE A 293 -13.04 7.41 -2.91
CA ILE A 293 -14.20 7.52 -3.81
C ILE A 293 -13.92 6.87 -5.17
N LYS A 294 -12.71 7.00 -5.73
CA LYS A 294 -12.33 6.31 -6.98
C LYS A 294 -12.45 4.80 -6.87
N ARG A 295 -11.95 4.22 -5.77
CA ARG A 295 -12.04 2.78 -5.51
C ARG A 295 -13.49 2.31 -5.36
N ALA A 296 -14.37 3.17 -4.86
CA ALA A 296 -15.80 2.90 -4.71
C ALA A 296 -16.66 3.26 -5.96
N TYR A 297 -16.06 3.51 -7.13
CA TYR A 297 -16.77 3.96 -8.34
C TYR A 297 -17.97 3.07 -8.71
N SER A 298 -17.77 1.76 -8.69
CA SER A 298 -18.81 0.77 -9.05
C SER A 298 -19.88 0.57 -7.97
N GLN A 299 -19.70 1.16 -6.79
CA GLN A 299 -20.61 0.95 -5.66
C GLN A 299 -21.85 1.85 -5.74
N PRO A 300 -22.96 1.50 -5.07
CA PRO A 300 -24.14 2.33 -5.02
C PRO A 300 -23.87 3.77 -4.61
N LYS A 301 -24.61 4.72 -5.18
CA LYS A 301 -24.42 6.15 -4.88
C LYS A 301 -24.54 6.46 -3.39
N GLU A 302 -25.44 5.78 -2.67
CA GLU A 302 -25.61 5.98 -1.23
C GLU A 302 -24.38 5.54 -0.43
N VAL A 303 -23.66 4.49 -0.87
CA VAL A 303 -22.39 4.06 -0.29
C VAL A 303 -21.31 5.14 -0.52
N ARG A 304 -21.17 5.65 -1.75
CA ARG A 304 -20.22 6.74 -2.03
C ARG A 304 -20.55 8.02 -1.27
N LYS A 305 -21.83 8.31 -1.08
CA LYS A 305 -22.28 9.44 -0.26
C LYS A 305 -21.95 9.25 1.22
N ALA A 306 -22.08 8.03 1.73
CA ALA A 306 -21.69 7.70 3.10
C ALA A 306 -20.15 7.87 3.28
N LEU A 307 -19.35 7.37 2.34
CA LEU A 307 -17.89 7.58 2.33
C LEU A 307 -17.51 9.07 2.35
N PHE A 308 -18.18 9.88 1.53
CA PHE A 308 -17.96 11.33 1.50
C PHE A 308 -18.32 11.99 2.84
N THR A 309 -19.47 11.61 3.43
CA THR A 309 -19.94 12.15 4.72
C THR A 309 -18.94 11.84 5.84
N LEU A 310 -18.45 10.59 5.89
CA LEU A 310 -17.49 10.18 6.91
C LEU A 310 -16.10 10.80 6.67
N THR A 311 -15.68 10.97 5.41
CA THR A 311 -14.45 11.71 5.08
C THR A 311 -14.50 13.16 5.58
N TYR A 312 -15.65 13.83 5.40
CA TYR A 312 -15.86 15.16 5.97
C TYR A 312 -15.77 15.14 7.51
N THR A 313 -16.33 14.11 8.15
CA THR A 313 -16.26 13.96 9.62
C THR A 313 -14.80 13.83 10.09
N LEU A 314 -14.01 12.96 9.44
CA LEU A 314 -12.57 12.83 9.75
C LEU A 314 -11.81 14.15 9.53
N MET A 315 -12.12 14.89 8.47
CA MET A 315 -11.51 16.18 8.24
C MET A 315 -11.79 17.15 9.39
N GLY A 316 -13.02 17.17 9.91
CA GLY A 316 -13.38 18.00 11.06
C GLY A 316 -12.73 17.56 12.37
N GLU A 317 -12.51 16.25 12.54
CA GLU A 317 -11.90 15.68 13.74
C GLU A 317 -10.39 15.92 13.81
N TYR A 318 -9.67 15.71 12.71
CA TYR A 318 -8.21 15.72 12.70
C TYR A 318 -7.58 16.99 12.10
N PHE A 319 -8.33 17.75 11.26
CA PHE A 319 -7.78 18.83 10.44
C PHE A 319 -8.68 20.08 10.40
N GLN A 320 -9.43 20.36 11.47
CA GLN A 320 -10.49 21.39 11.50
C GLN A 320 -10.03 22.75 10.94
N ASP A 321 -8.87 23.25 11.39
CA ASP A 321 -8.35 24.58 11.09
C ASP A 321 -7.29 24.58 9.97
N MET A 322 -7.04 23.44 9.35
CA MET A 322 -6.03 23.32 8.31
C MET A 322 -6.59 23.65 6.93
N HIS A 323 -5.76 24.25 6.09
CA HIS A 323 -6.06 24.57 4.70
C HIS A 323 -4.92 24.17 3.80
N THR A 324 -5.24 23.46 2.70
CA THR A 324 -4.21 23.08 1.74
C THR A 324 -3.66 24.26 0.97
N GLN A 325 -2.34 24.28 0.77
CA GLN A 325 -1.67 25.20 -0.15
C GLN A 325 -1.55 24.60 -1.57
N ASP A 326 -1.78 23.30 -1.73
CA ASP A 326 -1.77 22.65 -3.04
C ASP A 326 -2.99 23.07 -3.86
N VAL A 327 -2.71 23.79 -4.95
CA VAL A 327 -3.76 24.31 -5.86
C VAL A 327 -4.61 23.19 -6.43
N SER A 328 -4.04 22.01 -6.66
CA SER A 328 -4.77 20.85 -7.20
C SER A 328 -5.80 20.25 -6.23
N LEU A 329 -5.64 20.50 -4.93
CA LEU A 329 -6.51 19.98 -3.87
C LEU A 329 -7.57 20.97 -3.38
N LYS A 330 -7.45 22.26 -3.73
CA LYS A 330 -8.38 23.32 -3.24
C LYS A 330 -9.84 23.04 -3.56
N ASP A 331 -10.14 22.56 -4.75
CA ASP A 331 -11.52 22.23 -5.14
C ASP A 331 -12.07 21.02 -4.33
N ILE A 332 -11.22 20.04 -4.02
CA ILE A 332 -11.55 18.89 -3.19
C ILE A 332 -11.82 19.33 -1.75
N GLU A 333 -10.93 20.12 -1.16
CA GLU A 333 -11.11 20.71 0.17
C GLU A 333 -12.41 21.50 0.24
N GLN A 334 -12.68 22.38 -0.73
CA GLN A 334 -13.91 23.17 -0.77
C GLN A 334 -15.16 22.26 -0.82
N CYS A 335 -15.13 21.19 -1.62
CA CYS A 335 -16.25 20.28 -1.67
C CYS A 335 -16.53 19.58 -0.35
N LEU A 336 -15.48 19.16 0.36
CA LEU A 336 -15.61 18.56 1.70
C LEU A 336 -16.17 19.59 2.69
N ARG A 337 -15.56 20.77 2.83
CA ARG A 337 -15.97 21.82 3.79
C ARG A 337 -17.40 22.32 3.56
N GLN A 338 -17.86 22.35 2.34
CA GLN A 338 -19.19 22.84 1.98
C GLN A 338 -20.23 21.71 1.76
N HIS A 339 -19.88 20.45 2.03
CA HIS A 339 -20.75 19.27 1.85
C HIS A 339 -21.26 19.10 0.42
N LEU A 340 -20.43 19.39 -0.59
CA LEU A 340 -20.80 19.39 -2.00
C LEU A 340 -20.50 18.03 -2.65
N PHE A 341 -21.19 16.97 -2.22
CA PHE A 341 -20.96 15.60 -2.70
C PHE A 341 -20.99 15.47 -4.24
N LEU A 342 -22.02 16.02 -4.90
CA LEU A 342 -22.15 15.90 -6.36
C LEU A 342 -21.00 16.61 -7.09
N ARG A 343 -20.54 17.76 -6.59
CA ARG A 343 -19.38 18.47 -7.16
C ARG A 343 -18.10 17.66 -6.95
N PHE A 344 -17.93 17.07 -5.78
CA PHE A 344 -16.82 16.18 -5.47
C PHE A 344 -16.76 15.01 -6.46
N GLU A 345 -17.89 14.29 -6.66
CA GLU A 345 -17.96 13.20 -7.65
C GLU A 345 -17.61 13.68 -9.07
N THR A 346 -18.06 14.87 -9.49
CA THR A 346 -17.74 15.41 -10.81
C THR A 346 -16.24 15.71 -10.98
N ILE A 347 -15.55 16.11 -9.91
CA ILE A 347 -14.10 16.34 -9.94
C ILE A 347 -13.35 15.01 -9.97
N VAL A 348 -13.79 14.04 -9.17
CA VAL A 348 -13.14 12.72 -9.06
C VAL A 348 -13.35 11.87 -10.32
N PHE A 349 -14.51 12.02 -10.97
CA PHE A 349 -14.90 11.32 -12.20
C PHE A 349 -15.21 12.33 -13.31
N PRO A 350 -14.19 12.96 -13.88
CA PRO A 350 -14.41 13.82 -15.05
C PRO A 350 -14.91 12.96 -16.23
N ASN A 351 -16.05 13.36 -16.83
CA ASN A 351 -16.64 12.73 -18.03
C ASN A 351 -15.70 12.83 -19.22
#